data_99233230abac652bb68abe69a294633d
#
_entry.id   99233230abac652bb68abe69a294633d
#
_cell.length_a   1.000
_cell.length_b   1.000
_cell.length_c   1.000
_cell.angle_alpha   90.00
_cell.angle_beta   90.00
_cell.angle_gamma   90.00
#
_symmetry.space_group_name_H-M   'P 1'
#
loop_
_entity.id
_entity.type
_entity.pdbx_description
1 polymer ?
#
loop_
_entity_poly.entity_id
_entity_poly.type
_entity_poly.pdbx_seq_one_letter_code
_entity_poly.pdbx_strand_id
1 'polypeptide(L)'
;MIEKRKFNNCTIFNEMNDIDTNYWFDFKKKKFLHNVDTFYYSVKMHNDFTADSTDLHVKQLRDFFQAKQEQLQNNVNIDYLPVQIGDLDLNLRPCTFAGMYKICLECPEWFDIFIAPTVPRGSDGGESLTCELVVQIRSYMLWMYGVYAAFDRSYVYVEALAGYFGLQIAFTQENRVDYCWHSNYLSNPEKFFSLDNFYKMRVDQFHDALTHTEKVGSDGYEIDYIALGKRSDKVFIRIYLKSKEVVEQGYKGWFLYTWLFHGLINRYD
;
A
#
# COMPACT_ATOMS: atom_id res chain seq x y z
N MET A 1 10.88 13.53 -8.21
CA MET A 1 9.59 13.99 -7.65
C MET A 1 8.56 13.02 -8.17
N ILE A 2 8.02 12.12 -7.32
CA ILE A 2 6.97 11.20 -7.75
C ILE A 2 5.82 12.07 -8.21
N GLU A 3 5.47 12.02 -9.50
CA GLU A 3 4.24 12.64 -9.95
C GLU A 3 3.12 12.04 -9.09
N LYS A 4 2.60 12.84 -8.17
CA LYS A 4 1.45 12.43 -7.38
C LYS A 4 0.39 12.07 -8.39
N ARG A 5 -0.01 10.80 -8.49
CA ARG A 5 -1.06 10.38 -9.40
C ARG A 5 -2.21 11.36 -9.19
N LYS A 6 -2.42 12.21 -10.16
CA LYS A 6 -3.52 13.17 -10.14
C LYS A 6 -4.77 12.33 -10.23
N PHE A 7 -5.38 12.06 -9.08
CA PHE A 7 -6.76 11.61 -9.08
C PHE A 7 -7.57 12.73 -9.72
N ASN A 8 -7.83 12.51 -11.00
CA ASN A 8 -8.76 13.24 -11.84
C ASN A 8 -9.15 14.60 -11.27
N ASN A 9 -8.36 15.64 -11.57
CA ASN A 9 -8.80 17.02 -11.49
C ASN A 9 -9.63 17.41 -10.25
N CYS A 10 -9.42 16.75 -9.11
CA CYS A 10 -9.92 17.24 -7.84
C CYS A 10 -9.09 18.49 -7.50
N THR A 11 -9.36 19.58 -8.19
CA THR A 11 -8.83 20.93 -7.94
C THR A 11 -9.12 21.41 -6.52
N ILE A 12 -10.05 20.76 -5.84
CA ILE A 12 -10.45 20.98 -4.45
C ILE A 12 -9.26 20.93 -3.48
N PHE A 13 -8.23 20.13 -3.75
CA PHE A 13 -7.13 19.93 -2.80
C PHE A 13 -5.95 20.90 -2.95
N ASN A 14 -5.87 21.68 -3.99
CA ASN A 14 -4.78 22.66 -4.15
C ASN A 14 -4.99 23.95 -3.31
N GLU A 15 -6.20 24.18 -2.82
CA GLU A 15 -6.59 25.39 -2.07
C GLU A 15 -6.84 25.11 -0.57
N MET A 16 -6.64 23.87 -0.10
CA MET A 16 -7.11 23.40 1.20
C MET A 16 -6.08 23.39 2.32
N ASN A 17 -5.04 24.22 2.26
CA ASN A 17 -4.00 24.20 3.31
C ASN A 17 -4.49 24.64 4.71
N ASP A 18 -5.67 25.26 4.82
CA ASP A 18 -6.20 25.81 6.08
C ASP A 18 -7.64 25.38 6.39
N ILE A 19 -8.12 24.26 5.83
CA ILE A 19 -9.50 23.84 6.09
C ILE A 19 -9.60 23.05 7.38
N ASP A 20 -10.43 23.54 8.29
CA ASP A 20 -10.92 22.75 9.43
C ASP A 20 -11.81 21.62 8.94
N THR A 21 -11.23 20.42 8.84
CA THR A 21 -11.94 19.22 8.38
C THR A 21 -13.02 18.72 9.34
N ASN A 22 -13.10 19.27 10.54
CA ASN A 22 -14.05 18.82 11.55
C ASN A 22 -15.50 19.09 11.14
N TYR A 23 -15.77 20.15 10.37
CA TYR A 23 -17.14 20.45 9.95
C TYR A 23 -17.68 19.50 8.88
N TRP A 24 -16.86 18.70 8.23
CA TRP A 24 -17.33 17.68 7.28
C TRP A 24 -18.17 16.60 7.96
N PHE A 25 -17.97 16.38 9.24
CA PHE A 25 -18.53 15.24 9.96
C PHE A 25 -19.80 15.58 10.70
N ASP A 26 -20.86 14.78 10.50
CA ASP A 26 -22.06 14.83 11.34
C ASP A 26 -21.84 14.02 12.62
N PHE A 27 -21.35 14.68 13.66
CA PHE A 27 -21.12 14.04 14.97
C PHE A 27 -22.40 13.60 15.69
N LYS A 28 -23.59 13.92 15.17
CA LYS A 28 -24.87 13.41 15.69
C LYS A 28 -25.14 11.99 15.23
N LYS A 29 -24.64 11.63 14.03
CA LYS A 29 -24.77 10.30 13.46
C LYS A 29 -23.44 9.59 13.51
N LYS A 30 -23.19 8.89 14.62
CA LYS A 30 -21.96 8.13 14.80
C LYS A 30 -21.90 6.93 13.86
N LYS A 31 -20.79 6.79 13.13
CA LYS A 31 -20.58 5.70 12.17
C LYS A 31 -19.18 5.13 12.25
N PHE A 32 -19.09 3.86 11.93
CA PHE A 32 -17.89 3.13 11.65
C PHE A 32 -17.89 2.60 10.23
N LEU A 33 -16.80 2.83 9.51
CA LEU A 33 -16.50 2.13 8.27
C LEU A 33 -15.27 1.28 8.50
N HIS A 34 -15.27 0.07 8.00
CA HIS A 34 -14.10 -0.80 8.06
C HIS A 34 -13.83 -1.41 6.69
N ASN A 35 -12.57 -1.64 6.39
CA ASN A 35 -12.13 -2.31 5.17
C ASN A 35 -10.70 -2.84 5.37
N VAL A 36 -10.22 -3.58 4.38
CA VAL A 36 -8.79 -3.81 4.19
C VAL A 36 -8.21 -2.60 3.47
N ASP A 37 -7.16 -2.00 4.03
CA ASP A 37 -6.53 -0.79 3.47
C ASP A 37 -5.27 -1.11 2.65
N THR A 38 -4.59 -2.21 2.97
CA THR A 38 -3.44 -2.70 2.23
C THR A 38 -3.41 -4.22 2.29
N PHE A 39 -3.14 -4.84 1.16
CA PHE A 39 -3.00 -6.27 1.08
C PHE A 39 -1.74 -6.63 0.27
N TYR A 40 -0.90 -7.47 0.88
CA TYR A 40 0.29 -8.02 0.23
C TYR A 40 0.17 -9.54 0.17
N TYR A 41 0.50 -10.09 -0.99
CA TYR A 41 0.69 -11.52 -1.14
C TYR A 41 1.93 -11.83 -1.96
N SER A 42 2.58 -12.94 -1.65
CA SER A 42 3.69 -13.47 -2.40
C SER A 42 3.23 -14.52 -3.40
N VAL A 43 3.98 -14.67 -4.47
CA VAL A 43 3.72 -15.64 -5.52
C VAL A 43 4.96 -16.48 -5.75
N LYS A 44 4.80 -17.78 -5.63
CA LYS A 44 5.79 -18.79 -6.04
C LYS A 44 5.43 -19.29 -7.43
N MET A 45 6.42 -19.29 -8.31
CA MET A 45 6.26 -19.76 -9.69
C MET A 45 6.92 -21.12 -9.89
N HIS A 46 6.40 -21.89 -10.81
CA HIS A 46 6.98 -23.14 -11.27
C HIS A 46 6.77 -23.34 -12.78
N ASN A 47 7.39 -24.39 -13.30
CA ASN A 47 7.16 -24.86 -14.66
C ASN A 47 6.82 -26.34 -14.61
N ASP A 48 5.92 -26.81 -15.47
CA ASP A 48 5.45 -28.19 -15.49
C ASP A 48 6.48 -29.24 -15.96
N PHE A 49 7.62 -28.78 -16.49
CA PHE A 49 8.54 -29.70 -17.16
C PHE A 49 9.58 -30.30 -16.19
N THR A 50 10.40 -29.47 -15.59
CA THR A 50 11.43 -29.89 -14.61
C THR A 50 11.84 -28.71 -13.71
N ALA A 51 12.46 -28.98 -12.57
CA ALA A 51 13.01 -27.94 -11.71
C ALA A 51 14.04 -27.05 -12.44
N ASP A 52 14.89 -27.66 -13.28
CA ASP A 52 15.90 -26.94 -14.06
C ASP A 52 15.28 -25.97 -15.08
N SER A 53 14.15 -26.38 -15.71
CA SER A 53 13.43 -25.51 -16.64
C SER A 53 12.71 -24.37 -15.92
N THR A 54 12.19 -24.59 -14.73
CA THR A 54 11.63 -23.54 -13.89
C THR A 54 12.68 -22.46 -13.59
N ASP A 55 13.86 -22.84 -13.17
CA ASP A 55 14.96 -21.91 -12.88
C ASP A 55 15.37 -21.10 -14.13
N LEU A 56 15.38 -21.72 -15.30
CA LEU A 56 15.67 -21.04 -16.57
C LEU A 56 14.63 -19.98 -16.90
N HIS A 57 13.35 -20.29 -16.82
CA HIS A 57 12.24 -19.36 -17.13
C HIS A 57 12.14 -18.23 -16.11
N VAL A 58 12.31 -18.52 -14.82
CA VAL A 58 12.41 -17.49 -13.77
C VAL A 58 13.61 -16.58 -14.01
N LYS A 59 14.74 -17.13 -14.47
CA LYS A 59 15.90 -16.33 -14.86
C LYS A 59 15.59 -15.44 -16.05
N GLN A 60 14.93 -15.95 -17.09
CA GLN A 60 14.53 -15.15 -18.26
C GLN A 60 13.63 -13.95 -17.85
N LEU A 61 12.66 -14.18 -17.01
CA LEU A 61 11.80 -13.12 -16.47
C LEU A 61 12.65 -12.04 -15.76
N ARG A 62 13.57 -12.46 -14.92
CA ARG A 62 14.43 -11.53 -14.17
C ARG A 62 15.37 -10.75 -15.09
N ASP A 63 16.07 -11.45 -15.98
CA ASP A 63 17.03 -10.83 -16.92
C ASP A 63 16.32 -9.79 -17.81
N PHE A 64 15.09 -10.09 -18.26
CA PHE A 64 14.26 -9.15 -19.01
C PHE A 64 14.01 -7.85 -18.25
N PHE A 65 13.53 -7.95 -17.02
CA PHE A 65 13.21 -6.76 -16.23
C PHE A 65 14.46 -6.05 -15.69
N GLN A 66 15.56 -6.77 -15.44
CA GLN A 66 16.83 -6.19 -15.06
C GLN A 66 17.39 -5.31 -16.19
N ALA A 67 17.36 -5.79 -17.42
CA ALA A 67 17.78 -5.00 -18.59
C ALA A 67 16.92 -3.73 -18.76
N LYS A 68 15.60 -3.83 -18.51
CA LYS A 68 14.71 -2.66 -18.52
C LYS A 68 14.99 -1.69 -17.36
N GLN A 69 15.34 -2.20 -16.19
CA GLN A 69 15.73 -1.38 -15.05
C GLN A 69 17.03 -0.61 -15.29
N GLU A 70 18.01 -1.22 -15.95
CA GLU A 70 19.23 -0.54 -16.38
C GLU A 70 18.92 0.59 -17.37
N GLN A 71 18.00 0.37 -18.32
CA GLN A 71 17.52 1.42 -19.24
C GLN A 71 16.88 2.59 -18.48
N LEU A 72 16.07 2.31 -17.47
CA LEU A 72 15.44 3.34 -16.63
C LEU A 72 16.50 4.13 -15.85
N GLN A 73 17.47 3.45 -15.23
CA GLN A 73 18.53 4.09 -14.45
C GLN A 73 19.45 4.97 -15.28
N ASN A 74 19.73 4.57 -16.52
CA ASN A 74 20.55 5.35 -17.46
C ASN A 74 19.82 6.58 -18.01
N ASN A 75 18.50 6.70 -17.80
CA ASN A 75 17.69 7.78 -18.34
C ASN A 75 17.17 8.68 -17.21
N VAL A 76 17.99 9.62 -16.76
CA VAL A 76 17.78 10.46 -15.57
C VAL A 76 16.50 11.31 -15.61
N ASN A 77 15.89 11.46 -16.78
CA ASN A 77 14.76 12.36 -17.00
C ASN A 77 13.38 11.67 -16.98
N ILE A 78 13.32 10.36 -16.72
CA ILE A 78 12.06 9.63 -16.68
C ILE A 78 11.82 8.99 -15.32
N ASP A 79 10.62 9.14 -14.82
CA ASP A 79 10.20 8.58 -13.51
C ASP A 79 9.73 7.11 -13.64
N TYR A 80 9.45 6.66 -14.84
CA TYR A 80 9.04 5.29 -15.14
C TYR A 80 9.35 4.94 -16.60
N LEU A 81 9.49 3.65 -16.88
CA LEU A 81 9.62 3.10 -18.23
C LEU A 81 8.38 2.26 -18.55
N PRO A 82 7.60 2.62 -19.59
CA PRO A 82 6.51 1.77 -20.06
C PRO A 82 7.04 0.42 -20.55
N VAL A 83 6.40 -0.66 -20.12
CA VAL A 83 6.74 -2.03 -20.50
C VAL A 83 5.48 -2.77 -20.86
N GLN A 84 5.44 -3.29 -22.08
CA GLN A 84 4.35 -4.15 -22.55
C GLN A 84 4.76 -5.61 -22.47
N ILE A 85 3.90 -6.44 -21.88
CA ILE A 85 4.06 -7.89 -21.73
C ILE A 85 2.79 -8.56 -22.26
N GLY A 86 2.82 -9.07 -23.50
CA GLY A 86 1.61 -9.49 -24.15
C GLY A 86 0.61 -8.33 -24.23
N ASP A 87 -0.57 -8.52 -23.66
CA ASP A 87 -1.62 -7.51 -23.57
C ASP A 87 -1.55 -6.64 -22.31
N LEU A 88 -0.52 -6.83 -21.46
CA LEU A 88 -0.35 -6.08 -20.23
C LEU A 88 0.46 -4.81 -20.47
N ASP A 89 -0.11 -3.67 -20.16
CA ASP A 89 0.58 -2.38 -20.10
C ASP A 89 1.00 -2.10 -18.66
N LEU A 90 2.30 -2.06 -18.41
CA LEU A 90 2.90 -1.90 -17.07
C LEU A 90 3.87 -0.72 -17.09
N ASN A 91 4.11 -0.14 -15.93
CA ASN A 91 5.13 0.88 -15.74
C ASN A 91 6.23 0.38 -14.80
N LEU A 92 7.43 0.18 -15.34
CA LEU A 92 8.60 -0.10 -14.51
C LEU A 92 9.02 1.17 -13.76
N ARG A 93 9.14 1.08 -12.44
CA ARG A 93 9.47 2.23 -11.57
C ARG A 93 10.72 1.96 -10.73
N PRO A 94 11.48 3.03 -10.38
CA PRO A 94 12.66 2.92 -9.54
C PRO A 94 12.27 2.81 -8.05
N CYS A 95 11.49 1.79 -7.69
CA CYS A 95 11.11 1.52 -6.30
C CYS A 95 11.47 0.09 -5.90
N THR A 96 11.61 -0.13 -4.61
CA THR A 96 12.00 -1.42 -4.03
C THR A 96 11.07 -1.81 -2.89
N PHE A 97 10.97 -3.11 -2.66
CA PHE A 97 10.23 -3.65 -1.53
C PHE A 97 11.13 -4.59 -0.71
N ALA A 98 11.16 -4.39 0.61
CA ALA A 98 11.89 -5.22 1.58
C ALA A 98 13.38 -5.47 1.22
N GLY A 99 14.02 -4.57 0.48
CA GLY A 99 15.43 -4.65 0.08
C GLY A 99 15.78 -5.76 -0.92
N MET A 100 15.00 -6.82 -0.96
CA MET A 100 15.20 -7.98 -1.85
C MET A 100 14.50 -7.79 -3.21
N TYR A 101 13.30 -7.26 -3.22
CA TYR A 101 12.50 -7.04 -4.43
C TYR A 101 12.86 -5.68 -5.03
N LYS A 102 13.74 -5.66 -6.00
CA LYS A 102 14.32 -4.42 -6.55
C LYS A 102 13.67 -3.95 -7.84
N ILE A 103 12.85 -4.77 -8.46
CA ILE A 103 12.12 -4.46 -9.69
C ILE A 103 10.67 -4.21 -9.30
N CYS A 104 10.12 -3.05 -9.67
CA CYS A 104 8.77 -2.65 -9.35
C CYS A 104 7.99 -2.37 -10.63
N LEU A 105 6.95 -3.15 -10.87
CA LEU A 105 5.99 -2.95 -11.95
C LEU A 105 4.71 -2.35 -11.38
N GLU A 106 4.44 -1.12 -11.74
CA GLU A 106 3.20 -0.46 -11.43
C GLU A 106 2.13 -0.84 -12.44
N CYS A 107 1.01 -1.36 -11.96
CA CYS A 107 -0.13 -1.72 -12.79
C CYS A 107 -1.18 -0.60 -12.79
N PRO A 108 -1.86 -0.33 -13.92
CA PRO A 108 -2.85 0.75 -14.01
C PRO A 108 -4.01 0.61 -13.03
N GLU A 109 -4.34 -0.62 -12.65
CA GLU A 109 -5.45 -0.94 -11.74
C GLU A 109 -5.10 -0.80 -10.24
N TRP A 110 -4.04 -0.02 -9.88
CA TRP A 110 -3.72 0.31 -8.49
C TRP A 110 -3.17 -0.81 -7.64
N PHE A 111 -2.36 -1.66 -8.22
CA PHE A 111 -1.48 -2.58 -7.52
C PHE A 111 -0.07 -2.55 -8.13
N ASP A 112 0.89 -3.05 -7.38
CA ASP A 112 2.27 -3.14 -7.81
C ASP A 112 2.73 -4.60 -7.73
N ILE A 113 3.53 -5.02 -8.70
CA ILE A 113 4.22 -6.31 -8.70
C ILE A 113 5.70 -6.03 -8.46
N PHE A 114 6.24 -6.58 -7.38
CA PHE A 114 7.66 -6.51 -7.05
C PHE A 114 8.33 -7.83 -7.38
N ILE A 115 9.45 -7.79 -8.11
CA ILE A 115 10.20 -8.96 -8.55
C ILE A 115 11.55 -8.98 -7.86
N ALA A 116 11.94 -10.14 -7.32
CA ALA A 116 13.28 -10.35 -6.79
C ALA A 116 14.26 -10.64 -7.93
N PRO A 117 15.33 -9.84 -8.12
CA PRO A 117 16.34 -10.12 -9.15
C PRO A 117 17.13 -11.39 -8.88
N THR A 118 17.25 -11.77 -7.62
CA THR A 118 17.87 -13.03 -7.18
C THR A 118 17.04 -13.60 -6.03
N VAL A 119 16.82 -14.91 -6.04
CA VAL A 119 16.22 -15.59 -4.87
C VAL A 119 17.35 -16.28 -4.11
N PRO A 120 17.49 -16.02 -2.80
CA PRO A 120 18.47 -16.72 -1.99
C PRO A 120 18.20 -18.24 -2.04
N ARG A 121 19.22 -19.02 -2.31
CA ARG A 121 19.14 -20.48 -2.12
C ARG A 121 19.19 -20.80 -0.63
N GLY A 122 18.50 -21.84 -0.22
CA GLY A 122 18.63 -22.36 1.15
C GLY A 122 20.10 -22.72 1.43
N SER A 123 20.53 -22.62 2.67
CA SER A 123 21.90 -22.92 3.11
C SER A 123 22.34 -24.38 2.83
N ASP A 124 21.38 -25.24 2.59
CA ASP A 124 21.51 -26.67 2.28
C ASP A 124 21.44 -26.98 0.77
N GLY A 125 21.36 -25.97 -0.09
CA GLY A 125 21.19 -26.12 -1.54
C GLY A 125 19.79 -26.55 -1.96
N GLY A 126 18.86 -26.68 -1.03
CA GLY A 126 17.46 -26.98 -1.29
C GLY A 126 16.70 -25.84 -1.97
N GLU A 127 15.50 -26.15 -2.47
CA GLU A 127 14.60 -25.16 -3.04
C GLU A 127 14.31 -24.04 -2.02
N SER A 128 14.54 -22.81 -2.42
CA SER A 128 14.17 -21.66 -1.61
C SER A 128 12.64 -21.56 -1.53
N LEU A 129 12.11 -21.50 -0.31
CA LEU A 129 10.69 -21.15 -0.08
C LEU A 129 10.39 -19.68 -0.39
N THR A 130 11.42 -18.88 -0.72
CA THR A 130 11.25 -17.47 -1.07
C THR A 130 10.54 -17.35 -2.40
N CYS A 131 9.47 -16.59 -2.41
CA CYS A 131 8.67 -16.33 -3.61
C CYS A 131 9.39 -15.35 -4.55
N GLU A 132 9.21 -15.53 -5.84
CA GLU A 132 9.82 -14.68 -6.87
C GLU A 132 9.16 -13.31 -6.95
N LEU A 133 7.86 -13.25 -6.65
CA LEU A 133 7.07 -12.03 -6.72
C LEU A 133 6.41 -11.71 -5.37
N VAL A 134 6.20 -10.40 -5.16
CA VAL A 134 5.27 -9.88 -4.15
C VAL A 134 4.34 -8.90 -4.85
N VAL A 135 3.06 -9.04 -4.57
CA VAL A 135 2.03 -8.12 -5.08
C VAL A 135 1.52 -7.26 -3.93
N GLN A 136 1.47 -5.97 -4.15
CA GLN A 136 0.87 -5.00 -3.23
C GLN A 136 -0.41 -4.45 -3.86
N ILE A 137 -1.55 -4.80 -3.31
CA ILE A 137 -2.82 -4.18 -3.68
C ILE A 137 -3.00 -2.91 -2.85
N ARG A 138 -3.23 -1.79 -3.52
CA ARG A 138 -3.33 -0.49 -2.88
C ARG A 138 -4.73 -0.21 -2.35
N SER A 139 -4.79 0.63 -1.35
CA SER A 139 -6.00 1.07 -0.65
C SER A 139 -7.16 1.43 -1.61
N TYR A 140 -6.90 2.21 -2.65
CA TYR A 140 -7.95 2.60 -3.59
C TYR A 140 -8.68 1.41 -4.20
N MET A 141 -7.96 0.42 -4.72
CA MET A 141 -8.54 -0.77 -5.34
C MET A 141 -9.37 -1.58 -4.34
N LEU A 142 -8.84 -1.73 -3.10
CA LEU A 142 -9.51 -2.45 -2.02
C LEU A 142 -10.81 -1.77 -1.57
N TRP A 143 -10.83 -0.45 -1.54
CA TRP A 143 -12.03 0.31 -1.18
C TRP A 143 -13.08 0.35 -2.31
N MET A 144 -12.65 0.35 -3.57
CA MET A 144 -13.55 0.41 -4.72
C MET A 144 -14.17 -0.95 -5.07
N TYR A 145 -13.43 -2.03 -4.94
CA TYR A 145 -13.86 -3.36 -5.42
C TYR A 145 -14.03 -4.39 -4.30
N GLY A 146 -13.51 -4.11 -3.10
CA GLY A 146 -13.38 -5.10 -2.04
C GLY A 146 -12.19 -6.04 -2.26
N VAL A 147 -11.81 -6.77 -1.20
CA VAL A 147 -10.57 -7.56 -1.19
C VAL A 147 -10.57 -8.70 -2.20
N TYR A 148 -11.68 -9.41 -2.36
CA TYR A 148 -11.75 -10.56 -3.27
C TYR A 148 -11.62 -10.14 -4.74
N ALA A 149 -12.43 -9.17 -5.19
CA ALA A 149 -12.34 -8.71 -6.58
C ALA A 149 -11.01 -8.01 -6.87
N ALA A 150 -10.42 -7.32 -5.90
CA ALA A 150 -9.10 -6.72 -6.04
C ALA A 150 -8.00 -7.78 -6.14
N PHE A 151 -8.09 -8.86 -5.37
CA PHE A 151 -7.19 -10.01 -5.48
C PHE A 151 -7.32 -10.67 -6.85
N ASP A 152 -8.52 -11.05 -7.26
CA ASP A 152 -8.76 -11.72 -8.55
C ASP A 152 -8.22 -10.90 -9.73
N ARG A 153 -8.46 -9.60 -9.74
CA ARG A 153 -7.93 -8.70 -10.78
C ARG A 153 -6.40 -8.67 -10.81
N SER A 154 -5.76 -8.54 -9.66
CA SER A 154 -4.30 -8.56 -9.58
C SER A 154 -3.72 -9.92 -9.94
N TYR A 155 -4.41 -11.00 -9.58
CA TYR A 155 -4.00 -12.37 -9.87
C TYR A 155 -3.98 -12.66 -11.36
N VAL A 156 -4.97 -12.20 -12.12
CA VAL A 156 -5.01 -12.33 -13.59
C VAL A 156 -3.77 -11.69 -14.25
N TYR A 157 -3.33 -10.53 -13.76
CA TYR A 157 -2.10 -9.91 -14.26
C TYR A 157 -0.86 -10.74 -13.95
N VAL A 158 -0.79 -11.34 -12.76
CA VAL A 158 0.32 -12.20 -12.36
C VAL A 158 0.34 -13.48 -13.19
N GLU A 159 -0.82 -14.10 -13.44
CA GLU A 159 -0.93 -15.26 -14.34
C GLU A 159 -0.48 -14.93 -15.77
N ALA A 160 -0.94 -13.81 -16.32
CA ALA A 160 -0.54 -13.40 -17.65
C ALA A 160 0.97 -13.09 -17.74
N LEU A 161 1.53 -12.45 -16.71
CA LEU A 161 2.96 -12.21 -16.60
C LEU A 161 3.75 -13.53 -16.53
N ALA A 162 3.35 -14.45 -15.66
CA ALA A 162 3.98 -15.75 -15.54
C ALA A 162 3.91 -16.53 -16.86
N GLY A 163 2.71 -16.61 -17.44
CA GLY A 163 2.47 -17.32 -18.72
C GLY A 163 3.29 -16.80 -19.89
N TYR A 164 3.53 -15.48 -19.97
CA TYR A 164 4.39 -14.89 -21.00
C TYR A 164 5.82 -15.46 -20.96
N PHE A 165 6.33 -15.77 -19.78
CA PHE A 165 7.64 -16.39 -19.58
C PHE A 165 7.58 -17.92 -19.47
N GLY A 166 6.45 -18.56 -19.81
CA GLY A 166 6.30 -20.01 -19.75
C GLY A 166 6.28 -20.56 -18.31
N LEU A 167 5.87 -19.74 -17.35
CA LEU A 167 5.74 -20.09 -15.93
C LEU A 167 4.27 -20.21 -15.53
N GLN A 168 4.04 -20.94 -14.47
CA GLN A 168 2.74 -21.08 -13.80
C GLN A 168 2.86 -20.67 -12.34
N ILE A 169 1.74 -20.38 -11.70
CA ILE A 169 1.70 -20.08 -10.28
C ILE A 169 1.63 -21.40 -9.50
N ALA A 170 2.64 -21.68 -8.70
CA ALA A 170 2.66 -22.85 -7.82
C ALA A 170 1.75 -22.64 -6.61
N PHE A 171 1.90 -21.50 -5.96
CA PHE A 171 1.04 -21.07 -4.84
C PHE A 171 1.14 -19.57 -4.61
N THR A 172 0.17 -19.06 -3.87
CA THR A 172 0.19 -17.72 -3.30
C THR A 172 0.17 -17.79 -1.78
N GLN A 173 0.78 -16.80 -1.13
CA GLN A 173 0.81 -16.70 0.32
C GLN A 173 0.53 -15.27 0.75
N GLU A 174 -0.43 -15.09 1.65
CA GLU A 174 -0.68 -13.79 2.28
C GLU A 174 0.53 -13.40 3.16
N ASN A 175 1.01 -12.17 2.99
CA ASN A 175 2.15 -11.66 3.74
C ASN A 175 1.74 -10.61 4.77
N ARG A 176 0.83 -9.71 4.36
CA ARG A 176 0.39 -8.59 5.18
C ARG A 176 -1.00 -8.16 4.80
N VAL A 177 -1.82 -7.97 5.82
CA VAL A 177 -3.15 -7.39 5.68
C VAL A 177 -3.26 -6.24 6.69
N ASP A 178 -3.51 -5.03 6.18
CA ASP A 178 -3.79 -3.88 7.03
C ASP A 178 -5.30 -3.64 7.04
N TYR A 179 -5.91 -3.89 8.19
CA TYR A 179 -7.30 -3.52 8.43
C TYR A 179 -7.38 -2.07 8.86
N CYS A 180 -8.40 -1.37 8.39
CA CYS A 180 -8.67 0.00 8.82
C CYS A 180 -10.10 0.18 9.30
N TRP A 181 -10.25 1.07 10.25
CA TRP A 181 -11.54 1.52 10.79
C TRP A 181 -11.58 3.03 10.73
N HIS A 182 -12.49 3.58 9.93
CA HIS A 182 -12.76 5.01 9.87
C HIS A 182 -13.98 5.32 10.73
N SER A 183 -13.89 6.38 11.52
CA SER A 183 -14.96 6.73 12.45
C SER A 183 -15.04 8.23 12.66
N ASN A 184 -16.28 8.71 12.83
CA ASN A 184 -16.59 10.06 13.28
C ASN A 184 -17.04 10.11 14.77
N TYR A 185 -16.59 9.16 15.58
CA TYR A 185 -16.97 9.09 16.99
C TYR A 185 -16.36 10.20 17.85
N LEU A 186 -15.18 10.69 17.47
CA LEU A 186 -14.49 11.76 18.18
C LEU A 186 -15.03 13.12 17.71
N SER A 187 -15.81 13.79 18.55
CA SER A 187 -16.30 15.15 18.28
C SER A 187 -15.26 16.25 18.51
N ASN A 188 -14.20 15.94 19.21
CA ASN A 188 -13.05 16.84 19.42
C ASN A 188 -11.77 16.01 19.32
N PRO A 189 -11.30 15.71 18.09
CA PRO A 189 -10.14 14.86 17.88
C PRO A 189 -8.83 15.49 18.38
N GLU A 190 -8.69 16.81 18.35
CA GLU A 190 -7.50 17.52 18.82
C GLU A 190 -7.27 17.30 20.31
N LYS A 191 -8.37 17.34 21.09
CA LYS A 191 -8.30 17.02 22.51
C LYS A 191 -7.88 15.56 22.78
N PHE A 192 -8.28 14.64 21.91
CA PHE A 192 -7.87 13.23 22.00
C PHE A 192 -6.37 13.06 21.68
N PHE A 193 -5.89 13.72 20.62
CA PHE A 193 -4.50 13.66 20.18
C PHE A 193 -3.60 14.66 20.92
N SER A 194 -3.83 14.88 22.21
CA SER A 194 -2.99 15.71 23.06
C SER A 194 -2.04 14.87 23.90
N LEU A 195 -0.87 15.43 24.24
CA LEU A 195 0.11 14.78 25.12
C LEU A 195 -0.49 14.44 26.49
N ASP A 196 -1.32 15.32 27.03
CA ASP A 196 -1.98 15.10 28.31
C ASP A 196 -2.88 13.86 28.29
N ASN A 197 -3.64 13.65 27.20
CA ASN A 197 -4.44 12.45 27.03
C ASN A 197 -3.58 11.21 26.77
N PHE A 198 -2.52 11.34 25.98
CA PHE A 198 -1.62 10.23 25.72
C PHE A 198 -1.03 9.67 27.02
N TYR A 199 -0.53 10.54 27.90
CA TYR A 199 0.01 10.12 29.21
C TYR A 199 -1.03 9.55 30.18
N LYS A 200 -2.32 9.84 29.93
CA LYS A 200 -3.43 9.27 30.71
C LYS A 200 -3.91 7.92 30.17
N MET A 201 -3.53 7.55 28.94
CA MET A 201 -3.87 6.26 28.38
C MET A 201 -3.12 5.16 29.13
N ARG A 202 -3.87 4.24 29.71
CA ARG A 202 -3.31 3.03 30.34
C ARG A 202 -3.81 1.83 29.56
N VAL A 203 -2.89 1.12 28.93
CA VAL A 203 -3.16 -0.13 28.25
C VAL A 203 -2.24 -1.17 28.85
N ASP A 204 -2.71 -1.89 29.87
CA ASP A 204 -1.87 -2.79 30.69
C ASP A 204 -1.12 -3.84 29.87
N GLN A 205 -1.74 -4.35 28.81
CA GLN A 205 -1.11 -5.35 27.93
C GLN A 205 -0.09 -4.76 26.94
N PHE A 206 -0.13 -3.46 26.70
CA PHE A 206 0.70 -2.76 25.71
C PHE A 206 1.49 -1.60 26.32
N HIS A 207 1.62 -1.57 27.62
CA HIS A 207 2.22 -0.44 28.35
C HIS A 207 3.59 -0.04 27.80
N ASP A 208 4.45 -1.02 27.54
CA ASP A 208 5.80 -0.79 27.01
C ASP A 208 5.84 -0.58 25.47
N ALA A 209 4.71 -0.79 24.81
CA ALA A 209 4.57 -0.71 23.36
C ALA A 209 3.73 0.50 22.90
N LEU A 210 3.21 1.30 23.84
CA LEU A 210 2.46 2.51 23.51
C LEU A 210 3.44 3.63 23.17
N THR A 211 3.38 4.14 21.95
CA THR A 211 4.24 5.22 21.44
C THR A 211 3.41 6.28 20.73
N HIS A 212 3.99 7.45 20.53
CA HIS A 212 3.41 8.51 19.74
C HIS A 212 4.47 9.17 18.87
N THR A 213 4.04 9.87 17.85
CA THR A 213 4.89 10.73 17.02
C THR A 213 4.36 12.16 17.13
N GLU A 214 5.26 13.09 17.32
CA GLU A 214 4.97 14.52 17.42
C GLU A 214 5.30 15.21 16.10
N LYS A 215 4.47 16.18 15.74
CA LYS A 215 4.75 17.18 14.69
C LYS A 215 4.83 18.56 15.31
N VAL A 216 5.61 19.44 14.70
CA VAL A 216 5.57 20.87 15.03
C VAL A 216 4.35 21.47 14.33
N GLY A 217 3.35 21.85 15.12
CA GLY A 217 2.16 22.58 14.66
C GLY A 217 2.31 24.10 14.85
N SER A 218 1.27 24.86 14.49
CA SER A 218 1.23 26.33 14.66
C SER A 218 1.34 26.77 16.12
N ASP A 219 0.80 25.97 17.05
CA ASP A 219 0.68 26.27 18.47
C ASP A 219 1.59 25.41 19.36
N GLY A 220 2.58 24.72 18.75
CA GLY A 220 3.52 23.86 19.45
C GLY A 220 3.57 22.44 18.89
N TYR A 221 3.85 21.47 19.77
CA TYR A 221 3.89 20.05 19.38
C TYR A 221 2.50 19.42 19.41
N GLU A 222 2.12 18.82 18.29
CA GLU A 222 0.90 18.02 18.13
C GLU A 222 1.25 16.55 17.99
N ILE A 223 0.39 15.67 18.49
CA ILE A 223 0.51 14.24 18.24
C ILE A 223 0.01 13.94 16.83
N ASP A 224 0.89 13.42 15.98
CA ASP A 224 0.57 12.99 14.63
C ASP A 224 -0.21 11.66 14.62
N TYR A 225 0.28 10.68 15.38
CA TYR A 225 -0.41 9.43 15.60
C TYR A 225 -0.01 8.77 16.93
N ILE A 226 -0.88 7.90 17.42
CA ILE A 226 -0.63 7.01 18.55
C ILE A 226 -0.49 5.59 18.00
N ALA A 227 0.55 4.88 18.42
CA ALA A 227 0.82 3.52 18.01
C ALA A 227 0.83 2.56 19.20
N LEU A 228 0.30 1.36 18.99
CA LEU A 228 0.37 0.23 19.93
C LEU A 228 1.11 -0.92 19.25
N GLY A 229 2.14 -1.41 19.91
CA GLY A 229 3.05 -2.42 19.36
C GLY A 229 4.13 -1.81 18.46
N LYS A 230 4.97 -2.68 17.91
CA LYS A 230 6.02 -2.33 16.95
C LYS A 230 5.63 -2.85 15.58
N ARG A 231 6.12 -2.20 14.51
CA ARG A 231 5.87 -2.65 13.12
C ARG A 231 6.39 -4.06 12.82
N SER A 232 7.34 -4.56 13.63
CA SER A 232 7.85 -5.93 13.55
C SER A 232 6.96 -6.96 14.23
N ASP A 233 5.99 -6.53 15.03
CA ASP A 233 5.10 -7.41 15.76
C ASP A 233 4.02 -7.99 14.83
N LYS A 234 3.40 -9.09 15.27
CA LYS A 234 2.29 -9.71 14.53
C LYS A 234 1.08 -8.79 14.42
N VAL A 235 0.90 -7.92 15.41
CA VAL A 235 -0.17 -6.91 15.44
C VAL A 235 0.44 -5.55 15.76
N PHE A 236 0.17 -4.60 14.90
CA PHE A 236 0.55 -3.19 15.07
C PHE A 236 -0.67 -2.33 14.80
N ILE A 237 -1.05 -1.48 15.76
CA ILE A 237 -2.20 -0.59 15.64
C ILE A 237 -1.71 0.84 15.58
N ARG A 238 -2.27 1.64 14.68
CA ARG A 238 -2.00 3.06 14.57
C ARG A 238 -3.31 3.84 14.53
N ILE A 239 -3.44 4.83 15.40
CA ILE A 239 -4.61 5.70 15.53
C ILE A 239 -4.18 7.11 15.15
N TYR A 240 -4.85 7.73 14.19
CA TYR A 240 -4.52 9.05 13.69
C TYR A 240 -5.70 9.74 13.02
N LEU A 241 -5.58 11.04 12.76
CA LEU A 241 -6.58 11.83 12.05
C LEU A 241 -6.48 11.62 10.54
N LYS A 242 -7.31 10.73 10.00
CA LYS A 242 -7.30 10.41 8.57
C LYS A 242 -7.71 11.60 7.69
N SER A 243 -8.60 12.47 8.15
CA SER A 243 -8.97 13.70 7.44
C SER A 243 -7.78 14.62 7.23
N LYS A 244 -6.94 14.81 8.25
CA LYS A 244 -5.70 15.60 8.16
C LYS A 244 -4.75 14.98 7.12
N GLU A 245 -4.52 13.67 7.16
CA GLU A 245 -3.71 12.97 6.16
C GLU A 245 -4.23 13.16 4.72
N VAL A 246 -5.55 13.07 4.52
CA VAL A 246 -6.17 13.24 3.20
C VAL A 246 -5.91 14.63 2.63
N VAL A 247 -6.04 15.67 3.45
CA VAL A 247 -5.77 17.07 3.07
C VAL A 247 -4.28 17.26 2.78
N GLU A 248 -3.40 16.91 3.71
CA GLU A 248 -1.96 17.14 3.59
C GLU A 248 -1.34 16.42 2.37
N GLN A 249 -1.80 15.20 2.08
CA GLN A 249 -1.25 14.41 0.98
C GLN A 249 -1.86 14.76 -0.39
N GLY A 250 -3.09 15.28 -0.43
CA GLY A 250 -3.77 15.75 -1.62
C GLY A 250 -4.13 14.69 -2.68
N TYR A 251 -3.51 13.52 -2.66
CA TYR A 251 -3.75 12.46 -3.64
C TYR A 251 -4.74 11.36 -3.16
N LYS A 252 -5.18 11.45 -1.92
CA LYS A 252 -6.14 10.52 -1.31
C LYS A 252 -7.58 11.06 -1.27
N GLY A 253 -7.87 12.06 -2.10
CA GLY A 253 -9.18 12.72 -2.17
C GLY A 253 -10.37 11.80 -2.42
N TRP A 254 -10.13 10.64 -3.03
CA TRP A 254 -11.13 9.61 -3.22
C TRP A 254 -11.75 9.10 -1.89
N PHE A 255 -11.07 9.27 -0.73
CA PHE A 255 -11.66 8.97 0.56
C PHE A 255 -12.89 9.83 0.87
N LEU A 256 -12.94 11.07 0.43
CA LEU A 256 -14.09 11.94 0.64
C LEU A 256 -15.33 11.37 -0.05
N TYR A 257 -15.20 10.89 -1.29
CA TYR A 257 -16.30 10.23 -1.98
C TYR A 257 -16.74 8.95 -1.25
N THR A 258 -15.80 8.15 -0.79
CA THR A 258 -16.09 6.95 0.00
C THR A 258 -16.82 7.30 1.30
N TRP A 259 -16.34 8.28 2.04
CA TRP A 259 -16.96 8.71 3.29
C TRP A 259 -18.36 9.32 3.09
N LEU A 260 -18.55 10.10 2.03
CA LEU A 260 -19.84 10.65 1.65
C LEU A 260 -20.82 9.54 1.26
N PHE A 261 -20.39 8.63 0.38
CA PHE A 261 -21.20 7.51 -0.07
C PHE A 261 -21.70 6.64 1.09
N HIS A 262 -20.83 6.37 2.05
CA HIS A 262 -21.19 5.62 3.26
C HIS A 262 -21.80 6.49 4.36
N GLY A 263 -21.94 7.80 4.16
CA GLY A 263 -22.54 8.73 5.10
C GLY A 263 -21.73 8.93 6.38
N LEU A 264 -20.42 8.83 6.31
CA LEU A 264 -19.50 9.21 7.38
C LEU A 264 -19.34 10.73 7.45
N ILE A 265 -19.39 11.39 6.32
CA ILE A 265 -19.47 12.84 6.17
C ILE A 265 -20.74 13.23 5.45
N ASN A 266 -21.22 14.47 5.65
CA ASN A 266 -22.41 15.01 4.99
C ASN A 266 -22.05 15.80 3.74
N ARG A 267 -20.96 16.55 3.80
CA ARG A 267 -20.48 17.47 2.77
C ARG A 267 -18.97 17.57 2.81
N TYR A 268 -18.40 18.07 1.73
CA TYR A 268 -16.99 18.40 1.61
C TYR A 268 -16.78 19.67 0.78
N ASP A 269 -17.74 20.58 0.75
CA ASP A 269 -17.69 21.89 0.06
C ASP A 269 -16.96 22.95 0.90
#